data_15f58492c2680938ce110ce80ab281ec
#
_entry.id   15f58492c2680938ce110ce80ab281ec
#
_cell.length_a   1.000
_cell.length_b   1.000
_cell.length_c   1.000
_cell.angle_alpha   90.00
_cell.angle_beta   90.00
_cell.angle_gamma   90.00
#
_symmetry.space_group_name_H-M   'P 1'
#
loop_
_entity.id
_entity.type
_entity.pdbx_description
1 polymer ?
#
loop_
_entity_poly.entity_id
_entity_poly.type
_entity_poly.pdbx_seq_one_letter_code
_entity_poly.pdbx_strand_id
1 'polypeptide(L)'
;RLAAEVRRMREAAGYTVDSARRELGWSAGRLNHMEAGRSRPDASALRDLMNLYGVTDPARRDAILALGRQSKERGWWDTYADVLPDSYVGFEAEASVISTFQPVVLPGLLQIPDYTAEIARRSLGSSDAEIRRIVEVRAERQNILRRPDAPEVRAVVDESVLLRLRRHPDLARRQINHLIETAEADNTVTFQVLPLDAGLHSASFGSMVILDYADELDPSIVYLETRAEGLYLEHPDQVAGYRKAFEDVLASALSPQDTIERMKELIR
;
A
#
# COMPACT_ATOMS: atom_id res chain seq x y z
N ARG A 1 -4.39 -11.04 -2.65
CA ARG A 1 -5.76 -11.38 -3.12
C ARG A 1 -5.99 -12.89 -3.13
N LEU A 2 -5.36 -13.64 -4.03
CA LEU A 2 -5.58 -15.10 -4.14
C LEU A 2 -5.33 -15.85 -2.82
N ALA A 3 -4.26 -15.51 -2.09
CA ALA A 3 -3.92 -16.12 -0.81
C ALA A 3 -5.02 -15.91 0.25
N ALA A 4 -5.55 -14.69 0.35
CA ALA A 4 -6.65 -14.34 1.24
C ALA A 4 -7.93 -15.09 0.87
N GLU A 5 -8.25 -15.20 -0.43
CA GLU A 5 -9.44 -15.95 -0.87
C GLU A 5 -9.31 -17.45 -0.59
N VAL A 6 -8.13 -18.05 -0.80
CA VAL A 6 -7.88 -19.46 -0.44
C VAL A 6 -8.11 -19.68 1.06
N ARG A 7 -7.59 -18.79 1.90
CA ARG A 7 -7.80 -18.86 3.35
C ARG A 7 -9.27 -18.69 3.72
N ARG A 8 -9.96 -17.70 3.14
CA ARG A 8 -11.39 -17.44 3.39
C ARG A 8 -12.26 -18.64 3.03
N MET A 9 -12.00 -19.27 1.87
CA MET A 9 -12.71 -20.48 1.46
C MET A 9 -12.53 -21.61 2.48
N ARG A 10 -11.31 -21.82 2.98
CA ARG A 10 -11.02 -22.85 3.97
C ARG A 10 -11.77 -22.59 5.29
N GLU A 11 -11.71 -21.37 5.80
CA GLU A 11 -12.35 -20.97 7.05
C GLU A 11 -13.88 -21.05 6.95
N ALA A 12 -14.46 -20.59 5.83
CA ALA A 12 -15.91 -20.70 5.59
C ALA A 12 -16.38 -22.15 5.49
N ALA A 13 -15.54 -23.07 5.01
CA ALA A 13 -15.83 -24.50 4.97
C ALA A 13 -15.52 -25.23 6.30
N GLY A 14 -15.04 -24.52 7.34
CA GLY A 14 -14.77 -25.08 8.67
C GLY A 14 -13.50 -25.94 8.75
N TYR A 15 -12.60 -25.86 7.76
CA TYR A 15 -11.37 -26.64 7.78
C TYR A 15 -10.25 -25.91 8.53
N THR A 16 -9.49 -26.66 9.33
CA THR A 16 -8.14 -26.24 9.75
C THR A 16 -7.16 -26.49 8.62
N VAL A 17 -6.01 -25.81 8.62
CA VAL A 17 -4.94 -26.07 7.64
C VAL A 17 -4.55 -27.55 7.62
N ASP A 18 -4.44 -28.15 8.81
CA ASP A 18 -4.07 -29.58 8.96
C ASP A 18 -5.12 -30.55 8.44
N SER A 19 -6.40 -30.26 8.63
CA SER A 19 -7.47 -31.12 8.08
C SER A 19 -7.54 -31.00 6.56
N ALA A 20 -7.51 -29.76 6.02
CA ALA A 20 -7.57 -29.53 4.59
C ALA A 20 -6.39 -30.18 3.83
N ARG A 21 -5.15 -30.02 4.33
CA ARG A 21 -3.99 -30.63 3.70
C ARG A 21 -4.01 -32.15 3.67
N ARG A 22 -4.58 -32.77 4.74
CA ARG A 22 -4.73 -34.25 4.82
C ARG A 22 -5.72 -34.75 3.77
N GLU A 23 -6.87 -34.08 3.64
CA GLU A 23 -7.87 -34.43 2.61
C GLU A 23 -7.33 -34.27 1.18
N LEU A 24 -6.49 -33.24 0.97
CA LEU A 24 -5.86 -32.98 -0.34
C LEU A 24 -4.63 -33.87 -0.62
N GLY A 25 -4.13 -34.62 0.37
CA GLY A 25 -2.88 -35.36 0.25
C GLY A 25 -1.65 -34.45 0.09
N TRP A 26 -1.69 -33.23 0.61
CA TRP A 26 -0.61 -32.25 0.46
C TRP A 26 0.36 -32.25 1.63
N SER A 27 1.61 -31.82 1.36
CA SER A 27 2.62 -31.63 2.40
C SER A 27 2.25 -30.52 3.38
N ALA A 28 2.80 -30.58 4.60
CA ALA A 28 2.50 -29.63 5.68
C ALA A 28 2.74 -28.15 5.30
N GLY A 29 3.74 -27.86 4.49
CA GLY A 29 4.08 -26.48 4.10
C GLY A 29 3.28 -25.94 2.91
N ARG A 30 2.70 -26.81 2.05
CA ARG A 30 2.14 -26.36 0.76
C ARG A 30 0.97 -25.40 0.93
N LEU A 31 -0.04 -25.74 1.74
CA LEU A 31 -1.21 -24.90 1.96
C LEU A 31 -0.84 -23.63 2.74
N ASN A 32 0.01 -23.76 3.78
CA ASN A 32 0.51 -22.60 4.54
C ASN A 32 1.23 -21.58 3.65
N HIS A 33 2.05 -22.05 2.70
CA HIS A 33 2.74 -21.16 1.78
C HIS A 33 1.79 -20.48 0.79
N MET A 34 0.71 -21.18 0.37
CA MET A 34 -0.33 -20.57 -0.48
C MET A 34 -1.12 -19.51 0.27
N GLU A 35 -1.57 -19.78 1.48
CA GLU A 35 -2.33 -18.83 2.31
C GLU A 35 -1.47 -17.68 2.84
N ALA A 36 -0.15 -17.84 2.90
CA ALA A 36 0.80 -16.78 3.21
C ALA A 36 1.29 -16.01 1.96
N GLY A 37 0.76 -16.32 0.77
CA GLY A 37 1.20 -15.68 -0.49
C GLY A 37 2.61 -16.04 -0.95
N ARG A 38 3.29 -16.96 -0.25
CA ARG A 38 4.67 -17.38 -0.57
C ARG A 38 4.76 -18.34 -1.75
N SER A 39 3.68 -18.98 -2.13
CA SER A 39 3.58 -19.83 -3.30
C SER A 39 2.29 -19.57 -4.07
N ARG A 40 2.38 -19.60 -5.39
CA ARG A 40 1.25 -19.34 -6.29
C ARG A 40 0.64 -20.69 -6.71
N PRO A 41 -0.61 -21.00 -6.33
CA PRO A 41 -1.26 -22.23 -6.76
C PRO A 41 -1.47 -22.24 -8.27
N ASP A 42 -1.34 -23.41 -8.88
CA ASP A 42 -1.76 -23.61 -10.26
C ASP A 42 -3.28 -23.85 -10.36
N ALA A 43 -3.82 -23.83 -11.57
CA ALA A 43 -5.25 -24.00 -11.79
C ALA A 43 -5.78 -25.36 -11.30
N SER A 44 -4.94 -26.40 -11.23
CA SER A 44 -5.33 -27.70 -10.68
C SER A 44 -5.48 -27.62 -9.17
N ALA A 45 -4.48 -27.05 -8.49
CA ALA A 45 -4.55 -26.86 -7.03
C ALA A 45 -5.74 -25.97 -6.61
N LEU A 46 -6.06 -24.91 -7.37
CA LEU A 46 -7.25 -24.09 -7.12
C LEU A 46 -8.54 -24.88 -7.28
N ARG A 47 -8.64 -25.75 -8.30
CA ARG A 47 -9.83 -26.61 -8.45
C ARG A 47 -9.97 -27.61 -7.31
N ASP A 48 -8.85 -28.21 -6.86
CA ASP A 48 -8.84 -29.15 -5.73
C ASP A 48 -9.31 -28.45 -4.45
N LEU A 49 -8.83 -27.23 -4.18
CA LEU A 49 -9.26 -26.40 -3.05
C LEU A 49 -10.75 -26.05 -3.13
N MET A 50 -11.22 -25.56 -4.29
CA MET A 50 -12.62 -25.22 -4.49
C MET A 50 -13.55 -26.42 -4.33
N ASN A 51 -13.12 -27.60 -4.80
CA ASN A 51 -13.89 -28.84 -4.63
C ASN A 51 -13.98 -29.25 -3.15
N LEU A 52 -12.84 -29.23 -2.43
CA LEU A 52 -12.79 -29.55 -1.02
C LEU A 52 -13.65 -28.59 -0.18
N TYR A 53 -13.59 -27.31 -0.48
CA TYR A 53 -14.30 -26.28 0.28
C TYR A 53 -15.75 -26.06 -0.18
N GLY A 54 -16.25 -26.85 -1.12
CA GLY A 54 -17.63 -26.80 -1.54
C GLY A 54 -18.03 -25.56 -2.32
N VAL A 55 -17.08 -24.92 -3.00
CA VAL A 55 -17.36 -23.79 -3.90
C VAL A 55 -17.98 -24.32 -5.19
N THR A 56 -19.31 -24.26 -5.29
CA THR A 56 -20.08 -24.82 -6.43
C THR A 56 -20.51 -23.78 -7.45
N ASP A 57 -20.61 -22.50 -7.07
CA ASP A 57 -21.00 -21.41 -7.98
C ASP A 57 -19.99 -21.25 -9.13
N PRO A 58 -20.43 -21.44 -10.41
CA PRO A 58 -19.54 -21.33 -11.55
C PRO A 58 -18.88 -19.93 -11.68
N ALA A 59 -19.65 -18.86 -11.44
CA ALA A 59 -19.14 -17.49 -11.55
C ALA A 59 -18.02 -17.24 -10.54
N ARG A 60 -18.20 -17.67 -9.29
CA ARG A 60 -17.17 -17.59 -8.24
C ARG A 60 -15.95 -18.44 -8.57
N ARG A 61 -16.13 -19.66 -9.11
CA ARG A 61 -15.02 -20.52 -9.53
C ARG A 61 -14.20 -19.88 -10.64
N ASP A 62 -14.85 -19.28 -11.62
CA ASP A 62 -14.17 -18.60 -12.73
C ASP A 62 -13.41 -17.37 -12.25
N ALA A 63 -13.97 -16.60 -11.31
CA ALA A 63 -13.29 -15.48 -10.68
C ALA A 63 -12.02 -15.92 -9.93
N ILE A 64 -12.08 -17.00 -9.13
CA ILE A 64 -10.91 -17.56 -8.41
C ILE A 64 -9.83 -18.04 -9.40
N LEU A 65 -10.23 -18.71 -10.49
CA LEU A 65 -9.29 -19.12 -11.54
C LEU A 65 -8.69 -17.94 -12.29
N ALA A 66 -9.46 -16.84 -12.47
CA ALA A 66 -8.95 -15.60 -13.03
C ALA A 66 -7.92 -14.96 -12.11
N LEU A 67 -8.18 -14.85 -10.79
CA LEU A 67 -7.19 -14.43 -9.80
C LEU A 67 -5.92 -15.28 -9.84
N GLY A 68 -6.07 -16.59 -10.02
CA GLY A 68 -4.94 -17.52 -10.19
C GLY A 68 -4.10 -17.23 -11.43
N ARG A 69 -4.72 -16.84 -12.54
CA ARG A 69 -4.01 -16.42 -13.77
C ARG A 69 -3.31 -15.07 -13.56
N GLN A 70 -4.03 -14.06 -13.03
CA GLN A 70 -3.47 -12.74 -12.73
C GLN A 70 -2.28 -12.82 -11.77
N SER A 71 -2.35 -13.70 -10.75
CA SER A 71 -1.23 -13.89 -9.82
C SER A 71 0.03 -14.44 -10.49
N LYS A 72 -0.05 -15.00 -11.70
CA LYS A 72 1.09 -15.49 -12.51
C LYS A 72 1.61 -14.45 -13.49
N GLU A 73 0.82 -13.43 -13.79
CA GLU A 73 1.30 -12.32 -14.60
C GLU A 73 2.37 -11.58 -13.81
N ARG A 74 3.56 -11.44 -14.42
CA ARG A 74 4.64 -10.68 -13.82
C ARG A 74 4.29 -9.21 -13.93
N GLY A 75 4.10 -8.56 -12.80
CA GLY A 75 3.98 -7.12 -12.77
C GLY A 75 5.32 -6.46 -13.14
N TRP A 76 5.30 -5.21 -13.59
CA TRP A 76 6.53 -4.45 -13.88
C TRP A 76 7.50 -4.42 -12.69
N TRP A 77 6.99 -4.53 -11.45
CA TRP A 77 7.76 -4.54 -10.21
C TRP A 77 8.67 -5.76 -10.04
N ASP A 78 8.39 -6.89 -10.71
CA ASP A 78 9.26 -8.07 -10.68
C ASP A 78 10.66 -7.76 -11.26
N THR A 79 10.76 -6.75 -12.16
CA THR A 79 12.04 -6.26 -12.71
C THR A 79 12.89 -5.55 -11.67
N TYR A 80 12.28 -5.16 -10.54
CA TYR A 80 12.89 -4.39 -9.46
C TYR A 80 12.92 -5.14 -8.13
N ALA A 81 12.83 -6.47 -8.16
CA ALA A 81 12.82 -7.29 -6.95
C ALA A 81 14.10 -7.15 -6.09
N ASP A 82 15.19 -6.64 -6.67
CA ASP A 82 16.44 -6.32 -6.00
C ASP A 82 16.35 -5.10 -5.05
N VAL A 83 15.46 -4.16 -5.37
CA VAL A 83 15.24 -2.92 -4.59
C VAL A 83 13.82 -2.80 -4.01
N LEU A 84 12.94 -3.73 -4.38
CA LEU A 84 11.58 -3.89 -3.88
C LEU A 84 11.42 -5.30 -3.31
N PRO A 85 11.91 -5.56 -2.09
CA PRO A 85 11.83 -6.89 -1.49
C PRO A 85 10.39 -7.31 -1.14
N ASP A 86 9.42 -6.41 -1.27
CA ASP A 86 8.07 -6.57 -0.76
C ASP A 86 7.00 -6.52 -1.87
N SER A 87 5.92 -7.26 -1.67
CA SER A 87 4.73 -7.27 -2.53
C SER A 87 3.88 -5.99 -2.48
N TYR A 88 4.26 -5.02 -1.63
CA TYR A 88 3.52 -3.77 -1.44
C TYR A 88 3.14 -3.07 -2.75
N VAL A 89 4.08 -2.95 -3.68
CA VAL A 89 3.86 -2.26 -4.96
C VAL A 89 2.76 -2.92 -5.79
N GLY A 90 2.66 -4.26 -5.72
CA GLY A 90 1.57 -4.98 -6.36
C GLY A 90 0.20 -4.66 -5.75
N PHE A 91 0.12 -4.59 -4.43
CA PHE A 91 -1.11 -4.21 -3.72
C PHE A 91 -1.48 -2.74 -3.98
N GLU A 92 -0.49 -1.83 -3.93
CA GLU A 92 -0.68 -0.41 -4.24
C GLU A 92 -1.18 -0.19 -5.67
N ALA A 93 -0.62 -0.93 -6.65
CA ALA A 93 -0.96 -0.81 -8.06
C ALA A 93 -2.41 -1.21 -8.38
N GLU A 94 -3.02 -2.06 -7.55
CA GLU A 94 -4.38 -2.58 -7.74
C GLU A 94 -5.42 -1.89 -6.85
N ALA A 95 -4.98 -1.03 -5.92
CA ALA A 95 -5.88 -0.31 -5.04
C ALA A 95 -6.76 0.69 -5.81
N SER A 96 -8.02 0.82 -5.40
CA SER A 96 -8.96 1.85 -5.86
C SER A 96 -8.95 3.08 -4.93
N VAL A 97 -8.64 2.90 -3.65
CA VAL A 97 -8.45 3.98 -2.68
C VAL A 97 -7.19 3.71 -1.87
N ILE A 98 -6.35 4.73 -1.71
CA ILE A 98 -5.13 4.70 -0.91
C ILE A 98 -5.23 5.78 0.16
N SER A 99 -5.43 5.40 1.42
CA SER A 99 -5.42 6.32 2.55
C SER A 99 -4.12 6.17 3.32
N THR A 100 -3.36 7.27 3.51
CA THR A 100 -2.05 7.19 4.15
C THR A 100 -1.80 8.31 5.14
N PHE A 101 -1.26 7.96 6.31
CA PHE A 101 -0.67 8.91 7.25
C PHE A 101 0.83 8.70 7.35
N GLN A 102 1.60 9.79 7.18
CA GLN A 102 3.05 9.75 7.14
C GLN A 102 3.67 10.79 8.08
N PRO A 103 4.16 10.38 9.26
CA PRO A 103 4.72 11.31 10.25
C PRO A 103 6.22 11.60 10.08
N VAL A 104 6.94 10.90 9.18
CA VAL A 104 8.40 10.98 9.11
C VAL A 104 8.91 11.42 7.74
N VAL A 105 8.32 10.91 6.66
CA VAL A 105 8.68 11.18 5.27
C VAL A 105 7.43 11.42 4.44
N LEU A 106 7.56 12.04 3.26
CA LEU A 106 6.42 12.18 2.35
C LEU A 106 5.98 10.82 1.78
N PRO A 107 4.69 10.64 1.48
CA PRO A 107 4.21 9.46 0.76
C PRO A 107 4.98 9.26 -0.55
N GLY A 108 5.36 8.01 -0.85
CA GLY A 108 6.18 7.71 -2.01
C GLY A 108 5.57 8.15 -3.35
N LEU A 109 4.25 8.11 -3.48
CA LEU A 109 3.53 8.55 -4.68
C LEU A 109 3.61 10.06 -4.93
N LEU A 110 3.97 10.85 -3.90
CA LEU A 110 4.03 12.32 -3.96
C LEU A 110 5.45 12.89 -3.89
N GLN A 111 6.48 12.04 -3.93
CA GLN A 111 7.88 12.48 -3.89
C GLN A 111 8.40 12.85 -5.28
N ILE A 112 9.14 13.95 -5.38
CA ILE A 112 9.97 14.21 -6.58
C ILE A 112 11.24 13.35 -6.56
N PRO A 113 11.87 13.10 -7.73
CA PRO A 113 13.09 12.27 -7.83
C PRO A 113 14.20 12.69 -6.86
N ASP A 114 14.44 13.99 -6.72
CA ASP A 114 15.49 14.53 -5.86
C ASP A 114 15.23 14.26 -4.37
N TYR A 115 13.96 14.33 -3.94
CA TYR A 115 13.57 13.98 -2.57
C TYR A 115 13.80 12.49 -2.31
N THR A 116 13.37 11.64 -3.24
CA THR A 116 13.59 10.18 -3.15
C THR A 116 15.08 9.86 -3.06
N ALA A 117 15.91 10.49 -3.91
CA ALA A 117 17.36 10.28 -3.89
C ALA A 117 18.00 10.69 -2.56
N GLU A 118 17.56 11.82 -1.98
CA GLU A 118 18.09 12.32 -0.70
C GLU A 118 17.71 11.40 0.46
N ILE A 119 16.46 10.89 0.49
CA ILE A 119 16.02 9.91 1.50
C ILE A 119 16.80 8.61 1.36
N ALA A 120 16.95 8.07 0.15
CA ALA A 120 17.69 6.82 -0.09
C ALA A 120 19.15 6.93 0.38
N ARG A 121 19.83 8.06 0.08
CA ARG A 121 21.20 8.31 0.51
C ARG A 121 21.35 8.31 2.03
N ARG A 122 20.40 8.90 2.75
CA ARG A 122 20.46 9.06 4.22
C ARG A 122 19.99 7.83 4.98
N SER A 123 18.93 7.19 4.51
CA SER A 123 18.28 6.10 5.24
C SER A 123 18.96 4.76 5.05
N LEU A 124 19.42 4.49 3.81
CA LEU A 124 19.87 3.17 3.41
C LEU A 124 21.39 3.10 3.26
N GLY A 125 22.09 4.24 3.21
CA GLY A 125 23.53 4.26 2.91
C GLY A 125 23.83 3.68 1.52
N SER A 126 22.86 3.78 0.60
CA SER A 126 22.87 3.16 -0.72
C SER A 126 23.96 3.77 -1.62
N SER A 127 24.54 2.95 -2.48
CA SER A 127 25.41 3.40 -3.57
C SER A 127 24.64 4.25 -4.58
N ASP A 128 25.35 5.05 -5.37
CA ASP A 128 24.73 5.87 -6.43
C ASP A 128 23.94 5.03 -7.45
N ALA A 129 24.35 3.80 -7.69
CA ALA A 129 23.62 2.89 -8.58
C ALA A 129 22.30 2.44 -7.97
N GLU A 130 22.30 2.09 -6.69
CA GLU A 130 21.08 1.72 -5.95
C GLU A 130 20.13 2.92 -5.81
N ILE A 131 20.66 4.12 -5.54
CA ILE A 131 19.85 5.34 -5.48
C ILE A 131 19.13 5.59 -6.82
N ARG A 132 19.84 5.50 -7.94
CA ARG A 132 19.20 5.63 -9.28
C ARG A 132 18.08 4.61 -9.46
N ARG A 133 18.33 3.36 -9.08
CA ARG A 133 17.35 2.28 -9.18
C ARG A 133 16.11 2.53 -8.32
N ILE A 134 16.29 3.01 -7.09
CA ILE A 134 15.19 3.39 -6.18
C ILE A 134 14.37 4.54 -6.79
N VAL A 135 15.00 5.53 -7.38
CA VAL A 135 14.33 6.67 -8.04
C VAL A 135 13.54 6.19 -9.26
N GLU A 136 14.09 5.31 -10.09
CA GLU A 136 13.39 4.71 -11.24
C GLU A 136 12.13 3.97 -10.80
N VAL A 137 12.25 3.08 -9.83
CA VAL A 137 11.11 2.36 -9.25
C VAL A 137 10.03 3.30 -8.72
N ARG A 138 10.46 4.36 -8.02
CA ARG A 138 9.52 5.34 -7.46
C ARG A 138 8.75 6.06 -8.56
N ALA A 139 9.43 6.44 -9.64
CA ALA A 139 8.81 7.07 -10.80
C ALA A 139 7.80 6.12 -11.50
N GLU A 140 8.15 4.84 -11.65
CA GLU A 140 7.23 3.84 -12.20
C GLU A 140 5.99 3.65 -11.33
N ARG A 141 6.15 3.61 -10.00
CA ARG A 141 5.01 3.52 -9.07
C ARG A 141 4.05 4.71 -9.24
N GLN A 142 4.58 5.93 -9.43
CA GLN A 142 3.77 7.15 -9.58
C GLN A 142 2.91 7.15 -10.85
N ASN A 143 3.19 6.30 -11.82
CA ASN A 143 2.37 6.17 -13.02
C ASN A 143 0.93 5.73 -12.73
N ILE A 144 0.67 5.11 -11.56
CA ILE A 144 -0.70 4.76 -11.14
C ILE A 144 -1.62 6.00 -11.04
N LEU A 145 -1.06 7.16 -10.68
CA LEU A 145 -1.81 8.41 -10.56
C LEU A 145 -2.23 9.02 -11.91
N ARG A 146 -1.69 8.51 -13.02
CA ARG A 146 -1.93 9.01 -14.38
C ARG A 146 -2.83 8.09 -15.21
N ARG A 147 -3.22 6.96 -14.67
CA ARG A 147 -4.09 6.00 -15.38
C ARG A 147 -5.53 6.51 -15.43
N PRO A 148 -6.34 6.07 -16.43
CA PRO A 148 -7.77 6.40 -16.47
C PRO A 148 -8.54 5.91 -15.23
N ASP A 149 -8.08 4.81 -14.62
CA ASP A 149 -8.56 4.18 -13.40
C ASP A 149 -7.66 4.48 -12.20
N ALA A 150 -7.09 5.71 -12.14
CA ALA A 150 -6.24 6.13 -11.05
C ALA A 150 -6.94 5.98 -9.69
N PRO A 151 -6.23 5.52 -8.64
CA PRO A 151 -6.82 5.42 -7.32
C PRO A 151 -7.14 6.79 -6.73
N GLU A 152 -8.16 6.86 -5.89
CA GLU A 152 -8.33 7.99 -4.98
C GLU A 152 -7.23 7.93 -3.91
N VAL A 153 -6.46 9.00 -3.75
CA VAL A 153 -5.38 9.09 -2.75
C VAL A 153 -5.74 10.13 -1.70
N ARG A 154 -5.83 9.70 -0.44
CA ARG A 154 -6.02 10.55 0.73
C ARG A 154 -4.74 10.53 1.55
N ALA A 155 -3.92 11.54 1.42
CA ALA A 155 -2.64 11.61 2.09
C ALA A 155 -2.64 12.68 3.19
N VAL A 156 -2.36 12.28 4.42
CA VAL A 156 -2.10 13.19 5.54
C VAL A 156 -0.64 13.05 5.94
N VAL A 157 0.06 14.16 6.07
CA VAL A 157 1.44 14.18 6.59
C VAL A 157 1.51 15.05 7.83
N ASP A 158 2.33 14.64 8.79
CA ASP A 158 2.69 15.50 9.93
C ASP A 158 3.51 16.69 9.45
N GLU A 159 3.23 17.89 9.95
CA GLU A 159 3.90 19.13 9.55
C GLU A 159 5.43 19.04 9.69
N SER A 160 5.93 18.29 10.66
CA SER A 160 7.37 18.10 10.86
C SER A 160 8.08 17.56 9.62
N VAL A 161 7.39 16.79 8.77
CA VAL A 161 7.92 16.28 7.51
C VAL A 161 8.33 17.43 6.58
N LEU A 162 7.46 18.44 6.46
CA LEU A 162 7.73 19.62 5.64
C LEU A 162 8.79 20.53 6.29
N LEU A 163 8.72 20.70 7.61
CA LEU A 163 9.68 21.52 8.36
C LEU A 163 11.11 20.99 8.28
N ARG A 164 11.29 19.67 8.20
CA ARG A 164 12.63 19.05 8.02
C ARG A 164 13.29 19.46 6.70
N LEU A 165 12.51 19.79 5.67
CA LEU A 165 13.01 20.25 4.38
C LEU A 165 13.67 21.63 4.44
N ARG A 166 13.42 22.45 5.47
CA ARG A 166 14.02 23.80 5.62
C ARG A 166 15.56 23.80 5.58
N ARG A 167 16.19 22.68 5.91
CA ARG A 167 17.67 22.53 5.80
C ARG A 167 18.16 22.37 4.36
N HIS A 168 17.24 22.18 3.40
CA HIS A 168 17.50 21.99 1.98
C HIS A 168 16.56 22.89 1.17
N PRO A 169 16.76 24.23 1.19
CA PRO A 169 15.77 25.19 0.68
C PRO A 169 15.38 24.99 -0.79
N ASP A 170 16.33 24.64 -1.64
CA ASP A 170 16.02 24.38 -3.06
C ASP A 170 15.20 23.10 -3.25
N LEU A 171 15.51 22.04 -2.49
CA LEU A 171 14.73 20.80 -2.49
C LEU A 171 13.34 21.07 -1.92
N ALA A 172 13.26 21.81 -0.80
CA ALA A 172 12.01 22.20 -0.18
C ALA A 172 11.08 22.90 -1.15
N ARG A 173 11.59 23.89 -1.86
CA ARG A 173 10.83 24.67 -2.83
C ARG A 173 10.27 23.77 -3.95
N ARG A 174 11.10 22.92 -4.55
CA ARG A 174 10.66 22.04 -5.63
C ARG A 174 9.65 21.01 -5.16
N GLN A 175 9.91 20.36 -4.01
CA GLN A 175 9.02 19.33 -3.48
C GLN A 175 7.68 19.92 -3.01
N ILE A 176 7.70 21.07 -2.32
CA ILE A 176 6.47 21.71 -1.84
C ILE A 176 5.65 22.26 -3.01
N ASN A 177 6.30 22.87 -4.04
CA ASN A 177 5.58 23.28 -5.24
C ASN A 177 4.91 22.10 -5.94
N HIS A 178 5.59 20.95 -6.04
CA HIS A 178 5.00 19.74 -6.60
C HIS A 178 3.77 19.27 -5.79
N LEU A 179 3.81 19.36 -4.46
CA LEU A 179 2.65 19.02 -3.61
C LEU A 179 1.49 20.02 -3.83
N ILE A 180 1.79 21.32 -3.95
CA ILE A 180 0.78 22.36 -4.23
C ILE A 180 0.13 22.10 -5.59
N GLU A 181 0.94 21.90 -6.65
CA GLU A 181 0.45 21.61 -8.00
C GLU A 181 -0.43 20.35 -8.01
N THR A 182 -0.02 19.30 -7.27
CA THR A 182 -0.79 18.06 -7.14
C THR A 182 -2.11 18.29 -6.41
N ALA A 183 -2.11 19.09 -5.34
CA ALA A 183 -3.31 19.38 -4.56
C ALA A 183 -4.28 20.36 -5.26
N GLU A 184 -3.76 21.27 -6.09
CA GLU A 184 -4.56 22.22 -6.89
C GLU A 184 -5.11 21.58 -8.18
N ALA A 185 -4.52 20.47 -8.63
CA ALA A 185 -5.04 19.75 -9.79
C ALA A 185 -6.41 19.14 -9.47
N ASP A 186 -7.35 19.26 -10.40
CA ASP A 186 -8.64 18.53 -10.28
C ASP A 186 -8.42 17.05 -10.62
N ASN A 187 -7.91 16.34 -9.63
CA ASN A 187 -7.52 14.94 -9.73
C ASN A 187 -7.97 14.15 -8.49
N THR A 188 -7.61 12.88 -8.43
CA THR A 188 -7.98 11.95 -7.36
C THR A 188 -7.11 12.07 -6.10
N VAL A 189 -6.20 13.05 -6.00
CA VAL A 189 -5.27 13.20 -4.87
C VAL A 189 -5.71 14.31 -3.93
N THR A 190 -6.04 13.95 -2.69
CA THR A 190 -6.24 14.89 -1.58
C THR A 190 -5.01 14.84 -0.68
N PHE A 191 -4.36 15.99 -0.48
CA PHE A 191 -3.20 16.12 0.40
C PHE A 191 -3.50 17.11 1.53
N GLN A 192 -3.26 16.68 2.78
CA GLN A 192 -3.50 17.50 3.97
C GLN A 192 -2.31 17.43 4.93
N VAL A 193 -2.12 18.50 5.68
CA VAL A 193 -1.07 18.62 6.71
C VAL A 193 -1.72 18.56 8.08
N LEU A 194 -1.21 17.67 8.92
CA LEU A 194 -1.51 17.66 10.35
C LEU A 194 -0.57 18.66 11.04
N PRO A 195 -1.07 19.80 11.54
CA PRO A 195 -0.21 20.82 12.14
C PRO A 195 0.33 20.35 13.50
N LEU A 196 1.51 20.86 13.88
CA LEU A 196 2.16 20.46 15.15
C LEU A 196 1.32 20.81 16.39
N ASP A 197 0.44 21.78 16.30
CA ASP A 197 -0.45 22.22 17.38
C ASP A 197 -1.82 21.53 17.37
N ALA A 198 -2.04 20.55 16.48
CA ALA A 198 -3.24 19.72 16.50
C ALA A 198 -3.40 18.90 17.80
N GLY A 199 -2.33 18.76 18.59
CA GLY A 199 -2.35 18.03 19.84
C GLY A 199 -2.19 16.51 19.66
N LEU A 200 -2.73 15.76 20.62
CA LEU A 200 -2.67 14.29 20.59
C LEU A 200 -3.70 13.75 19.61
N HIS A 201 -3.29 12.73 18.85
CA HIS A 201 -4.11 12.07 17.84
C HIS A 201 -3.95 10.55 17.88
N SER A 202 -4.88 9.81 17.27
CA SER A 202 -4.98 8.35 17.36
C SER A 202 -3.87 7.60 16.61
N ALA A 203 -3.13 8.25 15.70
CA ALA A 203 -2.07 7.61 14.91
C ALA A 203 -0.67 7.77 15.53
N SER A 204 -0.57 7.79 16.87
CA SER A 204 0.69 7.91 17.61
C SER A 204 1.63 6.68 17.45
N PHE A 205 1.14 5.59 16.87
CA PHE A 205 1.91 4.37 16.59
C PHE A 205 2.77 4.44 15.32
N GLY A 206 2.67 5.50 14.50
CA GLY A 206 3.53 5.73 13.33
C GLY A 206 2.81 5.78 12.00
N SER A 207 3.55 5.50 10.90
CA SER A 207 3.01 5.51 9.55
C SER A 207 2.03 4.37 9.30
N MET A 208 1.04 4.63 8.45
CA MET A 208 0.12 3.61 7.95
C MET A 208 -0.31 3.90 6.53
N VAL A 209 -0.61 2.84 5.79
CA VAL A 209 -1.28 2.88 4.49
C VAL A 209 -2.46 1.92 4.55
N ILE A 210 -3.63 2.37 4.15
CA ILE A 210 -4.83 1.54 4.00
C ILE A 210 -5.11 1.46 2.50
N LEU A 211 -5.17 0.26 1.97
CA LEU A 211 -5.45 -0.05 0.57
C LEU A 211 -6.84 -0.66 0.48
N ASP A 212 -7.73 0.00 -0.22
CA ASP A 212 -9.07 -0.49 -0.53
C ASP A 212 -9.17 -0.85 -2.01
N TYR A 213 -9.97 -1.84 -2.33
CA TYR A 213 -10.13 -2.37 -3.67
C TYR A 213 -11.56 -2.21 -4.15
N ALA A 214 -11.75 -2.10 -5.48
CA ALA A 214 -13.07 -1.93 -6.09
C ALA A 214 -13.92 -3.21 -5.99
N ASP A 215 -13.30 -4.38 -5.94
CA ASP A 215 -13.99 -5.66 -5.80
C ASP A 215 -14.32 -5.90 -4.31
N GLU A 216 -15.59 -6.08 -3.98
CA GLU A 216 -16.05 -6.39 -2.61
C GLU A 216 -15.47 -7.69 -2.05
N LEU A 217 -15.00 -8.59 -2.91
CA LEU A 217 -14.34 -9.84 -2.50
C LEU A 217 -12.88 -9.64 -2.06
N ASP A 218 -12.29 -8.49 -2.41
CA ASP A 218 -10.93 -8.17 -2.01
C ASP A 218 -10.93 -7.46 -0.64
N PRO A 219 -10.33 -8.05 0.38
CA PRO A 219 -10.26 -7.41 1.69
C PRO A 219 -9.37 -6.16 1.63
N SER A 220 -9.76 -5.13 2.36
CA SER A 220 -8.87 -3.99 2.60
C SER A 220 -7.60 -4.46 3.31
N ILE A 221 -6.46 -3.86 2.98
CA ILE A 221 -5.16 -4.18 3.56
C ILE A 221 -4.62 -2.94 4.28
N VAL A 222 -4.17 -3.11 5.52
CA VAL A 222 -3.33 -2.12 6.18
C VAL A 222 -1.87 -2.54 6.05
N TYR A 223 -1.06 -1.65 5.51
CA TYR A 223 0.39 -1.82 5.40
C TYR A 223 1.11 -0.91 6.39
N LEU A 224 1.98 -1.51 7.18
CA LEU A 224 2.85 -0.81 8.12
C LEU A 224 4.30 -1.11 7.75
N GLU A 225 5.04 -0.06 7.42
CA GLU A 225 6.43 -0.18 7.03
C GLU A 225 7.34 -0.15 8.25
N THR A 226 8.24 -1.12 8.35
CA THR A 226 9.36 -1.10 9.29
C THR A 226 10.69 -1.08 8.54
N ARG A 227 11.80 -0.90 9.25
CA ARG A 227 13.13 -0.92 8.62
C ARG A 227 13.48 -2.28 8.01
N ALA A 228 12.96 -3.36 8.56
CA ALA A 228 13.32 -4.71 8.20
C ALA A 228 12.34 -5.34 7.20
N GLU A 229 11.05 -5.10 7.39
CA GLU A 229 9.98 -5.73 6.62
C GLU A 229 8.68 -4.92 6.68
N GLY A 230 7.76 -5.18 5.76
CA GLY A 230 6.40 -4.68 5.78
C GLY A 230 5.44 -5.63 6.50
N LEU A 231 4.56 -5.10 7.34
CA LEU A 231 3.50 -5.86 7.99
C LEU A 231 2.17 -5.60 7.26
N TYR A 232 1.50 -6.67 6.85
CA TYR A 232 0.20 -6.64 6.19
C TYR A 232 -0.88 -7.15 7.15
N LEU A 233 -1.91 -6.33 7.40
CA LEU A 233 -3.04 -6.65 8.25
C LEU A 233 -4.30 -6.69 7.39
N GLU A 234 -4.98 -7.83 7.38
CA GLU A 234 -6.20 -8.06 6.58
C GLU A 234 -7.41 -8.42 7.47
N HIS A 235 -7.19 -8.62 8.78
CA HIS A 235 -8.29 -8.95 9.68
C HIS A 235 -9.24 -7.75 9.82
N PRO A 236 -10.56 -7.93 9.62
CA PRO A 236 -11.52 -6.82 9.60
C PRO A 236 -11.45 -5.88 10.81
N ASP A 237 -11.32 -6.43 12.02
CA ASP A 237 -11.25 -5.62 13.25
C ASP A 237 -9.97 -4.78 13.30
N GLN A 238 -8.84 -5.30 12.81
CA GLN A 238 -7.58 -4.56 12.72
C GLN A 238 -7.70 -3.44 11.71
N VAL A 239 -8.20 -3.74 10.51
CA VAL A 239 -8.45 -2.75 9.45
C VAL A 239 -9.38 -1.64 9.96
N ALA A 240 -10.49 -2.00 10.63
CA ALA A 240 -11.42 -1.03 11.20
C ALA A 240 -10.75 -0.12 12.24
N GLY A 241 -9.86 -0.66 13.07
CA GLY A 241 -9.08 0.11 14.05
C GLY A 241 -8.18 1.16 13.39
N TYR A 242 -7.43 0.77 12.34
CA TYR A 242 -6.57 1.69 11.59
C TYR A 242 -7.38 2.71 10.79
N ARG A 243 -8.51 2.32 10.21
CA ARG A 243 -9.41 3.25 9.52
C ARG A 243 -9.93 4.33 10.47
N LYS A 244 -10.38 3.95 11.67
CA LYS A 244 -10.80 4.92 12.68
C LYS A 244 -9.66 5.89 13.07
N ALA A 245 -8.43 5.37 13.22
CA ALA A 245 -7.28 6.20 13.53
C ALA A 245 -6.94 7.17 12.38
N PHE A 246 -7.07 6.73 11.12
CA PHE A 246 -6.88 7.59 9.96
C PHE A 246 -7.93 8.70 9.88
N GLU A 247 -9.20 8.40 10.11
CA GLU A 247 -10.29 9.38 10.12
C GLU A 247 -10.12 10.43 11.22
N ASP A 248 -9.62 10.03 12.39
CA ASP A 248 -9.29 10.95 13.50
C ASP A 248 -8.15 11.92 13.11
N VAL A 249 -7.10 11.41 12.48
CA VAL A 249 -6.01 12.24 11.96
C VAL A 249 -6.48 13.16 10.85
N LEU A 250 -7.30 12.66 9.94
CA LEU A 250 -7.87 13.44 8.83
C LEU A 250 -8.74 14.59 9.34
N ALA A 251 -9.54 14.33 10.37
CA ALA A 251 -10.39 15.36 11.00
C ALA A 251 -9.57 16.43 11.75
N SER A 252 -8.38 16.06 12.23
CA SER A 252 -7.46 16.97 12.94
C SER A 252 -6.51 17.73 12.01
N ALA A 253 -6.40 17.31 10.75
CA ALA A 253 -5.57 17.95 9.74
C ALA A 253 -6.19 19.27 9.25
N LEU A 254 -5.33 20.15 8.72
CA LEU A 254 -5.78 21.36 8.02
C LEU A 254 -6.68 20.94 6.84
N SER A 255 -7.64 21.80 6.49
CA SER A 255 -8.41 21.59 5.26
C SER A 255 -7.47 21.56 4.05
N PRO A 256 -7.87 20.99 2.89
CA PRO A 256 -7.04 21.03 1.68
C PRO A 256 -6.60 22.47 1.32
N GLN A 257 -7.49 23.44 1.44
CA GLN A 257 -7.19 24.84 1.16
C GLN A 257 -6.18 25.43 2.15
N ASP A 258 -6.39 25.24 3.46
CA ASP A 258 -5.47 25.74 4.49
C ASP A 258 -4.11 25.04 4.40
N THR A 259 -4.08 23.77 3.97
CA THR A 259 -2.85 23.03 3.69
C THR A 259 -2.03 23.71 2.58
N ILE A 260 -2.67 24.11 1.49
CA ILE A 260 -2.02 24.84 0.40
C ILE A 260 -1.43 26.15 0.89
N GLU A 261 -2.20 26.94 1.65
CA GLU A 261 -1.72 28.21 2.22
C GLU A 261 -0.53 27.96 3.17
N ARG A 262 -0.62 26.95 4.02
CA ARG A 262 0.49 26.56 4.91
C ARG A 262 1.75 26.17 4.15
N MET A 263 1.62 25.40 3.08
CA MET A 263 2.74 25.03 2.22
C MET A 263 3.36 26.26 1.51
N LYS A 264 2.55 27.20 1.04
CA LYS A 264 3.05 28.45 0.43
C LYS A 264 3.84 29.31 1.44
N GLU A 265 3.44 29.32 2.72
CA GLU A 265 4.19 30.02 3.77
C GLU A 265 5.58 29.40 4.01
N LEU A 266 5.70 28.07 3.90
CA LEU A 266 6.96 27.37 4.18
C LEU A 266 8.07 27.61 3.16
N ILE A 267 7.72 28.09 1.97
CA ILE A 267 8.66 28.34 0.84
C ILE A 267 8.83 29.83 0.49
N ARG A 268 8.18 30.73 1.22
CA ARG A 268 8.41 32.19 1.17
C ARG A 268 9.74 32.53 1.82
#